data_8dd1b80c74e1d68583dfd997f7b37044
#
_entry.id   8dd1b80c74e1d68583dfd997f7b37044
#
_cell.length_a   1.000
_cell.length_b   1.000
_cell.length_c   1.000
_cell.angle_alpha   90.00
_cell.angle_beta   90.00
_cell.angle_gamma   90.00
#
_symmetry.space_group_name_H-M   'P 1'
#
loop_
_entity.id
_entity.type
_entity.pdbx_description
1 polymer ?
#
loop_
_entity_poly.entity_id
_entity_poly.type
_entity_poly.pdbx_seq_one_letter_code
_entity_poly.pdbx_strand_id
1 'polypeptide(L)'
;LTDSFIKNGGEVHILTGGHWNEEFEKQLNDWGIKFTHKFSVYDHLIEVGTSVVGEIQFPDGTIQKKFEDGAWDHVKSEYCKEHNISLHIDDTLIYNDFFSTPFARLWSHNQKPKASHKDVRHLD
;
A
#
# COMPACT_ATOMS: atom_id res chain seq x y z
N LEU A 1 -10.81 -4.25 -16.10
CA LEU A 1 -10.41 -2.84 -16.10
C LEU A 1 -8.90 -2.67 -16.21
N THR A 2 -8.14 -3.28 -15.28
CA THR A 2 -6.69 -3.16 -15.31
C THR A 2 -6.08 -3.78 -16.57
N ASP A 3 -6.64 -4.91 -17.02
CA ASP A 3 -6.17 -5.57 -18.23
C ASP A 3 -6.31 -4.67 -19.46
N SER A 4 -7.46 -4.02 -19.61
CA SER A 4 -7.71 -3.09 -20.71
C SER A 4 -6.77 -1.89 -20.67
N PHE A 5 -6.54 -1.36 -19.47
CA PHE A 5 -5.63 -0.23 -19.27
C PHE A 5 -4.20 -0.59 -19.69
N ILE A 6 -3.74 -1.77 -19.31
CA ILE A 6 -2.41 -2.26 -19.65
C ILE A 6 -2.28 -2.47 -21.16
N LYS A 7 -3.28 -3.07 -21.78
CA LYS A 7 -3.28 -3.30 -23.24
C LYS A 7 -3.18 -2.00 -24.04
N ASN A 8 -3.64 -0.90 -23.45
CA ASN A 8 -3.57 0.41 -24.08
C ASN A 8 -2.31 1.20 -23.65
N GLY A 9 -1.32 0.52 -23.12
CA GLY A 9 -0.03 1.12 -22.79
C GLY A 9 0.08 1.69 -21.39
N GLY A 10 -0.92 1.46 -20.53
CA GLY A 10 -0.87 1.93 -19.15
C GLY A 10 -0.03 1.04 -18.25
N GLU A 11 0.47 1.62 -17.17
CA GLU A 11 1.16 0.88 -16.13
C GLU A 11 0.27 0.78 -14.89
N VAL A 12 0.21 -0.40 -14.32
CA VAL A 12 -0.52 -0.65 -13.09
C VAL A 12 0.46 -1.17 -12.05
N HIS A 13 0.65 -0.41 -10.98
CA HIS A 13 1.55 -0.73 -9.89
C HIS A 13 0.75 -1.17 -8.67
N ILE A 14 1.02 -2.35 -8.15
CA ILE A 14 0.40 -2.82 -6.92
C ILE A 14 1.36 -2.53 -5.76
N LEU A 15 0.91 -1.74 -4.80
CA LEU A 15 1.66 -1.39 -3.62
C LEU A 15 0.98 -1.99 -2.41
N THR A 16 1.62 -2.95 -1.77
CA THR A 16 1.08 -3.58 -0.56
C THR A 16 1.94 -3.22 0.65
N GLY A 17 1.30 -3.12 1.82
CA GLY A 17 2.02 -2.94 3.06
C GLY A 17 2.75 -4.21 3.51
N GLY A 18 2.15 -5.38 3.28
CA GLY A 18 2.69 -6.65 3.76
C GLY A 18 3.72 -7.27 2.84
N HIS A 19 4.25 -8.39 3.29
CA HIS A 19 5.18 -9.19 2.49
C HIS A 19 4.49 -9.66 1.21
N TRP A 20 5.18 -9.56 0.09
CA TRP A 20 4.67 -10.08 -1.18
C TRP A 20 4.87 -11.60 -1.21
N ASN A 21 3.79 -12.34 -1.38
CA ASN A 21 3.84 -13.80 -1.46
C ASN A 21 2.95 -14.33 -2.58
N GLU A 22 3.11 -15.61 -2.89
CA GLU A 22 2.36 -16.24 -3.97
C GLU A 22 0.86 -16.27 -3.72
N GLU A 23 0.46 -16.39 -2.47
CA GLU A 23 -0.96 -16.41 -2.10
C GLU A 23 -1.63 -15.07 -2.40
N PHE A 24 -0.97 -13.98 -2.08
CA PHE A 24 -1.47 -12.64 -2.40
C PHE A 24 -1.56 -12.44 -3.91
N GLU A 25 -0.55 -12.85 -4.64
CA GLU A 25 -0.55 -12.72 -6.09
C GLU A 25 -1.66 -13.56 -6.72
N LYS A 26 -1.88 -14.77 -6.22
CA LYS A 26 -2.99 -15.61 -6.65
C LYS A 26 -4.34 -14.93 -6.40
N GLN A 27 -4.49 -14.29 -5.26
CA GLN A 27 -5.72 -13.57 -4.94
C GLN A 27 -5.99 -12.44 -5.92
N LEU A 28 -4.96 -11.68 -6.29
CA LEU A 28 -5.09 -10.64 -7.31
C LEU A 28 -5.54 -11.22 -8.64
N ASN A 29 -4.96 -12.34 -9.03
CA ASN A 29 -5.33 -13.01 -10.27
C ASN A 29 -6.77 -13.52 -10.23
N ASP A 30 -7.19 -14.08 -9.10
CA ASP A 30 -8.56 -14.57 -8.91
C ASP A 30 -9.58 -13.42 -9.00
N TRP A 31 -9.19 -12.23 -8.60
CA TRP A 31 -10.02 -11.04 -8.70
C TRP A 31 -9.97 -10.38 -10.08
N GLY A 32 -9.16 -10.91 -10.99
CA GLY A 32 -9.01 -10.34 -12.33
C GLY A 32 -8.18 -9.08 -12.38
N ILE A 33 -7.37 -8.84 -11.37
CA ILE A 33 -6.51 -7.67 -11.31
C ILE A 33 -5.18 -7.98 -11.99
N LYS A 34 -4.91 -7.30 -13.10
CA LYS A 34 -3.64 -7.39 -13.80
C LYS A 34 -2.75 -6.23 -13.38
N PHE A 35 -1.45 -6.46 -13.37
CA PHE A 35 -0.50 -5.41 -12.99
C PHE A 35 0.80 -5.54 -13.77
N THR A 36 1.53 -4.43 -13.87
CA THR A 36 2.83 -4.39 -14.57
C THR A 36 4.00 -4.33 -13.59
N HIS A 37 3.76 -3.80 -12.39
CA HIS A 37 4.77 -3.62 -11.36
C HIS A 37 4.21 -3.97 -10.00
N LYS A 38 5.06 -4.47 -9.13
CA LYS A 38 4.70 -4.80 -7.76
C LYS A 38 5.70 -4.23 -6.79
N PHE A 39 5.21 -3.83 -5.61
CA PHE A 39 6.04 -3.27 -4.56
C PHE A 39 5.46 -3.61 -3.20
N SER A 40 6.30 -4.08 -2.29
CA SER A 40 5.93 -4.33 -0.90
C SER A 40 6.69 -3.37 0.00
N VAL A 41 5.94 -2.61 0.79
CA VAL A 41 6.55 -1.70 1.78
C VAL A 41 7.39 -2.49 2.77
N TYR A 42 6.84 -3.59 3.28
CA TYR A 42 7.55 -4.43 4.24
C TYR A 42 8.87 -4.96 3.67
N ASP A 43 8.82 -5.54 2.48
CA ASP A 43 10.00 -6.11 1.86
C ASP A 43 11.06 -5.04 1.57
N HIS A 44 10.60 -3.86 1.16
CA HIS A 44 11.48 -2.73 0.93
C HIS A 44 12.21 -2.29 2.22
N LEU A 45 11.46 -2.18 3.32
CA LEU A 45 12.04 -1.78 4.60
C LEU A 45 13.08 -2.79 5.11
N ILE A 46 12.84 -4.07 4.88
CA ILE A 46 13.83 -5.11 5.18
C ILE A 46 15.08 -4.92 4.32
N GLU A 47 14.89 -4.72 3.03
CA GLU A 47 15.98 -4.60 2.07
C GLU A 47 16.90 -3.42 2.35
N VAL A 48 16.34 -2.28 2.70
CA VAL A 48 17.11 -1.08 3.00
C VAL A 48 17.68 -1.06 4.42
N GLY A 49 17.42 -2.09 5.21
CA GLY A 49 17.99 -2.21 6.56
C GLY A 49 17.35 -1.32 7.61
N THR A 50 16.08 -1.03 7.49
CA THR A 50 15.34 -0.20 8.45
C THR A 50 15.41 -0.80 9.86
N SER A 51 15.56 0.06 10.87
CA SER A 51 15.68 -0.36 12.26
C SER A 51 14.48 -1.16 12.74
N VAL A 52 14.73 -2.35 13.26
CA VAL A 52 13.70 -3.24 13.80
C VAL A 52 13.64 -3.03 15.31
N VAL A 53 12.46 -2.71 15.82
CA VAL A 53 12.25 -2.43 17.24
C VAL A 53 11.49 -3.55 17.97
N GLY A 54 11.09 -4.59 17.28
CA GLY A 54 10.37 -5.70 17.89
C GLY A 54 9.78 -6.64 16.84
N GLU A 55 8.80 -7.41 17.28
CA GLU A 55 8.08 -8.35 16.43
C GLU A 55 6.59 -8.22 16.68
N ILE A 56 5.81 -8.50 15.64
CA ILE A 56 4.36 -8.54 15.70
C ILE A 56 3.93 -9.96 15.39
N GLN A 57 3.17 -10.57 16.32
CA GLN A 57 2.62 -11.89 16.11
C GLN A 57 1.15 -11.76 15.71
N PHE A 58 0.78 -12.39 14.60
CA PHE A 58 -0.59 -12.38 14.12
C PHE A 58 -1.35 -13.59 14.64
N PRO A 59 -2.69 -13.53 14.65
CA PRO A 59 -3.51 -14.65 15.15
C PRO A 59 -3.27 -15.97 14.45
N ASP A 60 -2.82 -15.96 13.21
CA ASP A 60 -2.52 -17.17 12.45
C ASP A 60 -1.15 -17.77 12.78
N GLY A 61 -0.42 -17.17 13.71
CA GLY A 61 0.89 -17.64 14.14
C GLY A 61 2.06 -17.05 13.37
N THR A 62 1.81 -16.26 12.33
CA THR A 62 2.92 -15.63 11.61
C THR A 62 3.52 -14.51 12.44
N ILE A 63 4.82 -14.28 12.24
CA ILE A 63 5.57 -13.24 12.95
C ILE A 63 6.18 -12.32 11.91
N GLN A 64 5.98 -11.02 12.11
CA GLN A 64 6.60 -9.98 11.30
C GLN A 64 7.49 -9.10 12.15
N LYS A 65 8.55 -8.57 11.55
CA LYS A 65 9.38 -7.56 12.20
C LYS A 65 8.60 -6.28 12.34
N LYS A 66 8.77 -5.62 13.49
CA LYS A 66 8.20 -4.30 13.72
C LYS A 66 9.30 -3.26 13.52
N PHE A 67 9.04 -2.28 12.66
CA PHE A 67 9.99 -1.22 12.38
C PHE A 67 9.77 -0.02 13.30
N GLU A 68 10.75 0.86 13.34
CA GLU A 68 10.66 2.10 14.10
C GLU A 68 9.47 2.94 13.67
N ASP A 69 8.99 3.80 14.57
CA ASP A 69 7.84 4.65 14.30
C ASP A 69 8.10 5.53 13.08
N GLY A 70 7.08 5.66 12.26
CA GLY A 70 7.15 6.49 11.07
C GLY A 70 7.82 5.88 9.86
N ALA A 71 8.43 4.70 10.00
CA ALA A 71 9.15 4.07 8.89
C ALA A 71 8.25 3.77 7.69
N TRP A 72 6.98 3.49 7.94
CA TRP A 72 6.01 3.14 6.89
C TRP A 72 5.43 4.35 6.16
N ASP A 73 5.41 5.50 6.83
CA ASP A 73 4.46 6.57 6.51
C ASP A 73 4.66 7.19 5.13
N HIS A 74 5.87 7.26 4.65
CA HIS A 74 6.15 7.91 3.36
C HIS A 74 6.71 6.97 2.30
N VAL A 75 6.73 5.68 2.55
CA VAL A 75 7.33 4.74 1.57
C VAL A 75 6.52 4.72 0.28
N LYS A 76 5.19 4.62 0.38
CA LYS A 76 4.34 4.59 -0.81
C LYS A 76 4.40 5.91 -1.57
N SER A 77 4.44 7.04 -0.88
CA SER A 77 4.51 8.34 -1.53
C SER A 77 5.82 8.53 -2.26
N GLU A 78 6.92 8.09 -1.69
CA GLU A 78 8.22 8.14 -2.33
C GLU A 78 8.26 7.26 -3.56
N TYR A 79 7.70 6.06 -3.48
CA TYR A 79 7.58 5.17 -4.63
C TYR A 79 6.81 5.85 -5.77
N CYS A 80 5.66 6.43 -5.46
CA CYS A 80 4.84 7.09 -6.46
C CYS A 80 5.55 8.26 -7.11
N LYS A 81 6.29 9.03 -6.34
CA LYS A 81 7.06 10.16 -6.85
C LYS A 81 8.18 9.68 -7.77
N GLU A 82 8.91 8.66 -7.35
CA GLU A 82 10.03 8.09 -8.08
C GLU A 82 9.62 7.50 -9.41
N HIS A 83 8.45 6.86 -9.45
CA HIS A 83 7.93 6.20 -10.64
C HIS A 83 6.95 7.06 -11.43
N ASN A 84 6.79 8.34 -11.08
CA ASN A 84 5.88 9.26 -11.76
C ASN A 84 4.45 8.73 -11.87
N ILE A 85 3.94 8.18 -10.78
CA ILE A 85 2.59 7.64 -10.74
C ILE A 85 1.57 8.76 -10.88
N SER A 86 0.60 8.59 -11.78
CA SER A 86 -0.42 9.60 -12.07
C SER A 86 -1.52 9.67 -11.02
N LEU A 87 -1.86 8.54 -10.42
CA LEU A 87 -2.91 8.46 -9.41
C LEU A 87 -2.64 7.28 -8.48
N HIS A 88 -2.68 7.53 -7.18
CA HIS A 88 -2.60 6.48 -6.18
C HIS A 88 -3.96 6.30 -5.51
N ILE A 89 -4.40 5.06 -5.40
CA ILE A 89 -5.66 4.70 -4.74
C ILE A 89 -5.34 3.87 -3.51
N ASP A 90 -5.82 4.28 -2.36
CA ASP A 90 -5.56 3.59 -1.09
C ASP A 90 -6.78 3.68 -0.19
N ASP A 91 -6.89 2.79 0.77
CA ASP A 91 -7.98 2.80 1.74
C ASP A 91 -7.64 3.59 3.00
N THR A 92 -6.41 4.06 3.13
CA THR A 92 -5.93 4.75 4.33
C THR A 92 -5.51 6.17 4.02
N LEU A 93 -6.23 7.15 4.57
CA LEU A 93 -5.92 8.56 4.37
C LEU A 93 -4.69 9.05 5.12
N ILE A 94 -4.23 8.28 6.10
CA ILE A 94 -3.06 8.72 6.88
C ILE A 94 -1.84 8.98 5.99
N TYR A 95 -1.75 8.30 4.86
CA TYR A 95 -0.63 8.49 3.94
C TYR A 95 -0.77 9.72 3.06
N ASN A 96 -1.95 10.30 2.97
CA ASN A 96 -2.20 11.43 2.07
C ASN A 96 -1.30 12.63 2.36
N ASP A 97 -0.91 12.82 3.61
CA ASP A 97 -0.06 13.94 4.00
C ASP A 97 1.30 13.93 3.33
N PHE A 98 1.75 12.78 2.90
CA PHE A 98 3.08 12.60 2.33
C PHE A 98 3.07 12.55 0.81
N PHE A 99 1.88 12.57 0.18
CA PHE A 99 1.76 12.39 -1.25
C PHE A 99 1.76 13.72 -2.00
N SER A 100 2.61 13.81 -3.01
CA SER A 100 2.51 14.84 -4.05
C SER A 100 1.74 14.33 -5.27
N THR A 101 1.57 13.03 -5.38
CA THR A 101 0.77 12.37 -6.41
C THR A 101 -0.70 12.53 -6.09
N PRO A 102 -1.57 12.75 -7.08
CA PRO A 102 -3.02 12.71 -6.82
C PRO A 102 -3.43 11.45 -6.08
N PHE A 103 -4.23 11.62 -5.04
CA PHE A 103 -4.58 10.55 -4.12
C PHE A 103 -6.09 10.38 -4.06
N ALA A 104 -6.56 9.15 -4.21
CA ALA A 104 -7.97 8.82 -4.06
C ALA A 104 -8.13 7.78 -2.96
N ARG A 105 -9.09 8.01 -2.07
CA ARG A 105 -9.39 7.06 -1.03
C ARG A 105 -10.49 6.10 -1.46
N LEU A 106 -10.26 4.82 -1.25
CA LEU A 106 -11.24 3.79 -1.51
C LEU A 106 -12.02 3.46 -0.23
N TRP A 107 -13.35 3.58 -0.29
CA TRP A 107 -14.22 3.22 0.81
C TRP A 107 -14.87 1.87 0.55
N SER A 108 -15.06 1.08 1.63
CA SER A 108 -15.90 -0.10 1.57
C SER A 108 -17.04 0.05 2.58
N HIS A 109 -18.10 -0.72 2.39
CA HIS A 109 -19.25 -0.69 3.30
C HIS A 109 -18.89 -1.04 4.74
N ASN A 110 -17.86 -1.86 4.92
CA ASN A 110 -17.50 -2.37 6.23
C ASN A 110 -16.42 -1.56 6.91
N GLN A 111 -15.92 -0.54 6.24
CA GLN A 111 -14.89 0.32 6.82
C GLN A 111 -15.52 1.48 7.54
N LYS A 112 -14.97 1.78 8.69
CA LYS A 112 -15.34 2.98 9.44
C LYS A 112 -14.10 3.87 9.57
N PRO A 113 -14.27 5.18 9.47
CA PRO A 113 -13.16 6.10 9.71
C PRO A 113 -12.64 5.90 11.13
N LYS A 114 -11.33 5.95 11.27
CA LYS A 114 -10.72 5.87 12.60
C LYS A 114 -10.65 7.26 13.18
N ALA A 115 -11.37 7.47 14.26
CA ALA A 115 -11.48 8.80 14.86
C ALA A 115 -10.15 9.38 15.34
N SER A 116 -9.20 8.54 15.67
CA SER A 116 -7.91 8.97 16.18
C SER A 116 -6.94 9.44 15.09
N HIS A 117 -7.36 9.41 13.86
CA HIS A 117 -6.48 9.70 12.77
C HIS A 117 -6.79 10.98 12.07
N LYS A 118 -5.94 11.33 11.18
CA LYS A 118 -6.14 12.39 10.22
C LYS A 118 -7.26 12.10 9.25
N ASP A 119 -7.80 10.90 9.28
CA ASP A 119 -8.97 10.55 8.50
C ASP A 119 -10.14 11.49 8.74
N VAL A 120 -10.25 12.05 9.93
CA VAL A 120 -11.34 12.96 10.25
C VAL A 120 -11.31 14.23 9.45
N ARG A 121 -10.19 14.61 8.94
CA ARG A 121 -10.09 15.90 8.25
C ARG A 121 -10.61 15.88 6.83
N HIS A 122 -10.85 14.73 6.24
CA HIS A 122 -11.37 14.74 4.89
C HIS A 122 -12.85 14.96 4.82
N LEU A 123 -13.54 14.59 5.85
CA LEU A 123 -14.91 14.95 6.01
C LEU A 123 -15.75 15.04 4.82
N ASP A 124 -15.44 14.42 3.89
CA ASP A 124 -16.19 14.58 2.73
C ASP A 124 -17.21 13.74 2.39
#